data_f840af522a739870b5a35fc368d29b4c
#
_entry.id   f840af522a739870b5a35fc368d29b4c
#
_cell.length_a   1.000
_cell.length_b   1.000
_cell.length_c   1.000
_cell.angle_alpha   90.00
_cell.angle_beta   90.00
_cell.angle_gamma   90.00
#
_symmetry.space_group_name_H-M   'P 1'
#
loop_
_entity.id
_entity.type
_entity.pdbx_description
1 polymer ?
#
loop_
_entity_poly.entity_id
_entity_poly.type
_entity_poly.pdbx_seq_one_letter_code
_entity_poly.pdbx_strand_id
1 'polypeptide(L)'
;LNFPKDNLIKIDLKDQVEESIGVQPSETYLGDINLFAILDSEDAIRALTPDFDKLIKLEGQGLIVSAQSNEYDFVSRYFCPKYGINEDPVTGSAHTSLIPYWSERLNSKELVAKQVSKRGGVLYCKNKDTRVLISGKAVLYMKGEIELS
;
A
#
# COMPACT_ATOMS: atom_id res chain seq x y z
N LEU A 1 -8.41 12.83 -2.37
CA LEU A 1 -6.98 13.14 -2.49
C LEU A 1 -6.57 13.04 -3.96
N ASN A 2 -5.61 13.85 -4.38
CA ASN A 2 -5.07 13.89 -5.75
C ASN A 2 -3.54 13.98 -5.66
N PHE A 3 -2.85 12.88 -5.97
CA PHE A 3 -1.40 12.76 -5.84
C PHE A 3 -0.71 12.54 -7.19
N PRO A 4 0.58 12.90 -7.34
CA PRO A 4 1.40 12.39 -8.43
C PRO A 4 1.44 10.87 -8.41
N LYS A 5 1.53 10.27 -9.58
CA LYS A 5 1.80 8.85 -9.74
C LYS A 5 3.26 8.56 -9.35
N ASP A 6 3.47 7.48 -8.62
CA ASP A 6 4.80 6.98 -8.29
C ASP A 6 5.46 6.30 -9.50
N ASN A 7 6.78 6.31 -9.54
CA ASN A 7 7.56 5.66 -10.59
C ASN A 7 8.18 4.36 -10.06
N LEU A 8 7.60 3.22 -10.42
CA LEU A 8 8.05 1.90 -9.98
C LEU A 8 9.17 1.36 -10.87
N ILE A 9 10.30 1.06 -10.28
CA ILE A 9 11.42 0.38 -10.93
C ILE A 9 11.45 -1.07 -10.44
N LYS A 10 11.37 -2.02 -11.38
CA LYS A 10 11.47 -3.45 -11.02
C LYS A 10 12.89 -3.75 -10.54
N ILE A 11 12.98 -4.38 -9.38
CA ILE A 11 14.26 -4.77 -8.73
C ILE A 11 14.14 -6.21 -8.22
N ASP A 12 15.27 -6.83 -7.90
CA ASP A 12 15.29 -8.17 -7.32
C ASP A 12 15.74 -8.10 -5.85
N LEU A 13 14.76 -7.97 -4.97
CA LEU A 13 14.91 -8.01 -3.51
C LEU A 13 14.00 -9.08 -2.88
N LYS A 14 13.65 -10.12 -3.64
CA LYS A 14 12.70 -11.14 -3.20
C LYS A 14 13.17 -11.87 -1.94
N ASP A 15 14.43 -12.26 -1.89
CA ASP A 15 15.00 -13.00 -0.76
C ASP A 15 15.01 -12.15 0.52
N GLN A 16 15.40 -10.86 0.42
CA GLN A 16 15.41 -9.95 1.56
C GLN A 16 13.99 -9.65 2.08
N VAL A 17 13.01 -9.54 1.15
CA VAL A 17 11.61 -9.39 1.52
C VAL A 17 11.11 -10.67 2.19
N GLU A 18 11.37 -11.84 1.61
CA GLU A 18 11.01 -13.13 2.21
C GLU A 18 11.57 -13.29 3.64
N GLU A 19 12.83 -12.97 3.85
CA GLU A 19 13.44 -13.00 5.18
C GLU A 19 12.71 -12.12 6.22
N SER A 20 12.09 -11.03 5.77
CA SER A 20 11.41 -10.07 6.66
C SER A 20 9.92 -10.35 6.86
N ILE A 21 9.24 -10.98 5.89
CA ILE A 21 7.79 -11.24 5.98
C ILE A 21 7.42 -12.73 5.99
N GLY A 22 8.42 -13.63 5.79
CA GLY A 22 8.22 -15.08 5.83
C GLY A 22 7.53 -15.69 4.61
N VAL A 23 7.32 -14.88 3.54
CA VAL A 23 6.68 -15.31 2.29
C VAL A 23 7.46 -14.71 1.12
N GLN A 24 7.85 -15.54 0.15
CA GLN A 24 8.56 -15.07 -1.04
C GLN A 24 7.59 -14.31 -1.96
N PRO A 25 7.90 -13.05 -2.32
CA PRO A 25 7.09 -12.31 -3.29
C PRO A 25 7.35 -12.81 -4.72
N SER A 26 6.32 -12.74 -5.55
CA SER A 26 6.45 -13.02 -6.99
C SER A 26 7.20 -11.90 -7.72
N GLU A 27 7.01 -10.66 -7.29
CA GLU A 27 7.65 -9.47 -7.86
C GLU A 27 8.02 -8.46 -6.77
N THR A 28 9.13 -7.72 -7.00
CA THR A 28 9.54 -6.59 -6.16
C THR A 28 9.87 -5.37 -7.00
N TYR A 29 9.53 -4.19 -6.47
CA TYR A 29 9.73 -2.88 -7.10
C TYR A 29 10.21 -1.87 -6.06
N LEU A 30 11.01 -0.93 -6.49
CA LEU A 30 11.34 0.27 -5.72
C LEU A 30 10.59 1.45 -6.33
N GLY A 31 9.79 2.13 -5.52
CA GLY A 31 9.19 3.42 -5.83
C GLY A 31 10.07 4.57 -5.36
N ASP A 32 9.60 5.81 -5.51
CA ASP A 32 10.34 7.00 -5.07
C ASP A 32 10.61 6.99 -3.55
N ILE A 33 9.73 6.34 -2.77
CA ILE A 33 9.81 6.32 -1.30
C ILE A 33 9.83 4.90 -0.76
N ASN A 34 9.04 3.97 -1.29
CA ASN A 34 8.74 2.70 -0.69
C ASN A 34 9.19 1.51 -1.54
N LEU A 35 9.57 0.44 -0.85
CA LEU A 35 9.66 -0.89 -1.46
C LEU A 35 8.25 -1.44 -1.65
N PHE A 36 8.00 -2.09 -2.78
CA PHE A 36 6.71 -2.66 -3.14
C PHE A 36 6.87 -4.12 -3.56
N ALA A 37 6.09 -5.02 -2.98
CA ALA A 37 6.14 -6.45 -3.22
C ALA A 37 4.76 -7.03 -3.54
N ILE A 38 4.71 -7.94 -4.50
CA ILE A 38 3.50 -8.66 -4.90
C ILE A 38 3.55 -10.08 -4.35
N LEU A 39 2.48 -10.48 -3.69
CA LEU A 39 2.25 -11.84 -3.21
C LEU A 39 1.17 -12.53 -4.05
N ASP A 40 1.13 -13.85 -4.00
CA ASP A 40 0.27 -14.66 -4.87
C ASP A 40 -1.21 -14.66 -4.48
N SER A 41 -1.53 -14.31 -3.22
CA SER A 41 -2.92 -14.34 -2.75
C SER A 41 -3.22 -13.33 -1.63
N GLU A 42 -4.50 -12.98 -1.51
CA GLU A 42 -5.02 -12.20 -0.39
C GLU A 42 -4.81 -12.91 0.96
N ASP A 43 -4.95 -14.25 1.00
CA ASP A 43 -4.74 -15.02 2.23
C ASP A 43 -3.28 -14.91 2.70
N ALA A 44 -2.31 -14.93 1.78
CA ALA A 44 -0.91 -14.69 2.12
C ALA A 44 -0.70 -13.30 2.73
N ILE A 45 -1.31 -12.24 2.16
CA ILE A 45 -1.27 -10.88 2.72
C ILE A 45 -1.83 -10.82 4.14
N ARG A 46 -2.98 -11.46 4.37
CA ARG A 46 -3.66 -11.45 5.67
C ARG A 46 -2.90 -12.20 6.75
N ALA A 47 -2.23 -13.28 6.38
CA ALA A 47 -1.48 -14.14 7.30
C ALA A 47 -0.10 -13.59 7.69
N LEU A 48 0.38 -12.51 7.06
CA LEU A 48 1.71 -11.96 7.32
C LEU A 48 1.92 -11.57 8.79
N THR A 49 3.03 -12.03 9.33
CA THR A 49 3.55 -11.65 10.65
C THR A 49 5.00 -11.18 10.50
N PRO A 50 5.24 -9.91 10.07
CA PRO A 50 6.56 -9.44 9.73
C PRO A 50 7.53 -9.41 10.91
N ASP A 51 8.80 -9.72 10.63
CA ASP A 51 9.95 -9.42 11.49
C ASP A 51 10.36 -7.95 11.26
N PHE A 52 9.95 -7.06 12.16
CA PHE A 52 10.19 -5.62 12.01
C PHE A 52 11.67 -5.24 12.16
N ASP A 53 12.49 -6.03 12.87
CA ASP A 53 13.93 -5.80 12.99
C ASP A 53 14.67 -6.10 11.68
N LYS A 54 14.13 -6.99 10.86
CA LYS A 54 14.62 -7.23 9.50
C LYS A 54 14.04 -6.22 8.52
N LEU A 55 12.74 -5.94 8.62
CA LEU A 55 12.03 -5.05 7.71
C LEU A 55 12.61 -3.61 7.75
N ILE A 56 13.04 -3.13 8.91
CA ILE A 56 13.66 -1.80 9.05
C ILE A 56 14.97 -1.65 8.25
N LYS A 57 15.62 -2.78 7.88
CA LYS A 57 16.87 -2.81 7.12
C LYS A 57 16.66 -2.81 5.61
N LEU A 58 15.42 -3.07 5.15
CA LEU A 58 15.10 -3.05 3.71
C LEU A 58 15.26 -1.66 3.12
N GLU A 59 15.44 -1.59 1.81
CA GLU A 59 15.39 -0.32 1.08
C GLU A 59 14.03 0.36 1.20
N GLY A 60 14.00 1.66 0.90
CA GLY A 60 12.81 2.49 1.04
C GLY A 60 12.47 2.83 2.49
N GLN A 61 11.42 3.60 2.69
CA GLN A 61 10.94 4.02 4.01
C GLN A 61 9.95 3.04 4.62
N GLY A 62 9.31 2.22 3.80
CA GLY A 62 8.40 1.17 4.20
C GLY A 62 8.22 0.13 3.11
N LEU A 63 7.55 -0.96 3.47
CA LEU A 63 7.22 -2.05 2.57
C LEU A 63 5.71 -2.05 2.31
N ILE A 64 5.32 -1.83 1.07
CA ILE A 64 3.98 -2.09 0.56
C ILE A 64 3.92 -3.55 0.11
N VAL A 65 2.96 -4.31 0.60
CA VAL A 65 2.66 -5.65 0.09
C VAL A 65 1.26 -5.67 -0.50
N SER A 66 1.07 -6.35 -1.64
CA SER A 66 -0.22 -6.39 -2.31
C SER A 66 -0.46 -7.71 -3.04
N ALA A 67 -1.73 -8.06 -3.18
CA ALA A 67 -2.20 -9.19 -3.98
C ALA A 67 -3.54 -8.86 -4.62
N GLN A 68 -3.90 -9.59 -5.68
CA GLN A 68 -5.24 -9.54 -6.24
C GLN A 68 -6.25 -10.09 -5.22
N SER A 69 -7.47 -9.57 -5.23
CA SER A 69 -8.55 -10.00 -4.35
C SER A 69 -9.73 -10.55 -5.16
N ASN A 70 -10.56 -11.36 -4.50
CA ASN A 70 -11.82 -11.84 -5.08
C ASN A 70 -13.00 -10.90 -4.80
N GLU A 71 -12.91 -10.10 -3.73
CA GLU A 71 -13.97 -9.16 -3.32
C GLU A 71 -13.70 -7.74 -3.81
N TYR A 72 -12.43 -7.36 -3.86
CA TYR A 72 -11.92 -6.07 -4.33
C TYR A 72 -11.04 -6.28 -5.56
N ASP A 73 -10.62 -5.23 -6.22
CA ASP A 73 -9.65 -5.35 -7.31
C ASP A 73 -8.28 -5.81 -6.78
N PHE A 74 -7.89 -5.27 -5.62
CA PHE A 74 -6.69 -5.70 -4.90
C PHE A 74 -6.78 -5.41 -3.40
N VAL A 75 -5.92 -6.11 -2.64
CA VAL A 75 -5.68 -5.85 -1.22
C VAL A 75 -4.24 -5.41 -0.99
N SER A 76 -4.01 -4.71 0.12
CA SER A 76 -2.66 -4.29 0.51
C SER A 76 -2.50 -4.20 2.02
N ARG A 77 -1.22 -4.24 2.48
CA ARG A 77 -0.77 -3.79 3.80
C ARG A 77 0.45 -2.89 3.62
N TYR A 78 0.70 -2.01 4.58
CA TYR A 78 1.85 -1.12 4.57
C TYR A 78 2.57 -1.15 5.91
N PHE A 79 3.80 -1.64 5.88
CA PHE A 79 4.68 -1.76 7.05
C PHE A 79 5.74 -0.66 7.01
N CYS A 80 5.83 0.14 8.08
CA CYS A 80 6.68 1.32 8.09
C CYS A 80 7.38 1.56 9.44
N PRO A 81 8.15 0.58 9.95
CA PRO A 81 8.82 0.69 11.25
C PRO A 81 9.83 1.85 11.32
N LYS A 82 10.37 2.31 10.20
CA LYS A 82 11.24 3.49 10.12
C LYS A 82 10.55 4.79 10.54
N TYR A 83 9.22 4.85 10.44
CA TYR A 83 8.41 5.98 10.92
C TYR A 83 7.97 5.84 12.38
N GLY A 84 8.45 4.80 13.10
CA GLY A 84 8.09 4.55 14.49
C GLY A 84 6.77 3.82 14.70
N ILE A 85 6.12 3.37 13.64
CA ILE A 85 4.91 2.53 13.68
C ILE A 85 5.11 1.29 12.83
N ASN A 86 4.71 0.14 13.36
CA ASN A 86 4.91 -1.13 12.65
C ASN A 86 4.07 -1.25 11.37
N GLU A 87 2.82 -0.81 11.44
CA GLU A 87 1.88 -0.89 10.31
C GLU A 87 0.95 0.33 10.30
N ASP A 88 0.85 1.01 9.16
CA ASP A 88 -0.14 2.08 8.98
C ASP A 88 -1.50 1.52 8.57
N PRO A 89 -2.58 1.87 9.28
CA PRO A 89 -3.90 1.29 9.05
C PRO A 89 -4.50 1.50 7.67
N VAL A 90 -4.35 2.70 7.07
CA VAL A 90 -4.82 3.03 5.72
C VAL A 90 -3.95 4.13 5.14
N THR A 91 -3.19 3.80 4.12
CA THR A 91 -2.08 4.63 3.60
C THR A 91 -2.41 5.21 2.24
N GLY A 92 -2.71 6.50 2.19
CA GLY A 92 -2.97 7.19 0.92
C GLY A 92 -1.77 7.18 -0.02
N SER A 93 -0.57 7.48 0.48
CA SER A 93 0.66 7.52 -0.32
C SER A 93 1.05 6.17 -0.93
N ALA A 94 0.82 5.05 -0.26
CA ALA A 94 1.06 3.72 -0.84
C ALA A 94 0.25 3.49 -2.13
N HIS A 95 -0.91 4.12 -2.25
CA HIS A 95 -1.76 3.99 -3.41
C HIS A 95 -1.27 4.77 -4.64
N THR A 96 -0.26 5.63 -4.50
CA THR A 96 0.42 6.22 -5.66
C THR A 96 1.19 5.19 -6.47
N SER A 97 1.68 4.13 -5.82
CA SER A 97 2.33 2.96 -6.42
C SER A 97 1.30 1.88 -6.82
N LEU A 98 0.36 1.57 -5.93
CA LEU A 98 -0.61 0.48 -6.10
C LEU A 98 -1.57 0.72 -7.28
N ILE A 99 -2.10 1.94 -7.43
CA ILE A 99 -3.09 2.26 -8.46
C ILE A 99 -2.52 2.07 -9.86
N PRO A 100 -1.36 2.65 -10.25
CA PRO A 100 -0.82 2.44 -11.59
C PRO A 100 -0.49 0.97 -11.87
N TYR A 101 0.09 0.25 -10.90
CA TYR A 101 0.43 -1.15 -11.03
C TYR A 101 -0.82 -2.01 -11.33
N TRP A 102 -1.86 -1.91 -10.49
CA TRP A 102 -3.06 -2.70 -10.64
C TRP A 102 -3.94 -2.25 -11.83
N SER A 103 -3.93 -0.95 -12.16
CA SER A 103 -4.62 -0.44 -13.36
C SER A 103 -4.10 -1.08 -14.64
N GLU A 104 -2.79 -1.26 -14.75
CA GLU A 104 -2.17 -1.93 -15.90
C GLU A 104 -2.52 -3.42 -15.91
N ARG A 105 -2.35 -4.11 -14.79
CA ARG A 105 -2.61 -5.54 -14.66
C ARG A 105 -4.06 -5.93 -14.93
N LEU A 106 -5.00 -5.13 -14.45
CA LEU A 106 -6.44 -5.40 -14.57
C LEU A 106 -7.09 -4.70 -15.77
N ASN A 107 -6.28 -3.95 -16.54
CA ASN A 107 -6.75 -3.13 -17.66
C ASN A 107 -7.96 -2.25 -17.27
N SER A 108 -7.91 -1.64 -16.09
CA SER A 108 -8.96 -0.78 -15.55
C SER A 108 -8.37 0.52 -14.96
N LYS A 109 -9.01 1.65 -15.28
CA LYS A 109 -8.62 2.95 -14.70
C LYS A 109 -9.32 3.27 -13.38
N GLU A 110 -10.37 2.55 -13.03
CA GLU A 110 -11.12 2.71 -11.79
C GLU A 110 -11.06 1.40 -11.01
N LEU A 111 -10.63 1.49 -9.75
CA LEU A 111 -10.35 0.34 -8.91
C LEU A 111 -10.93 0.56 -7.51
N VAL A 112 -11.36 -0.53 -6.90
CA VAL A 112 -11.74 -0.56 -5.48
C VAL A 112 -10.71 -1.41 -4.72
N ALA A 113 -10.01 -0.78 -3.79
CA ALA A 113 -8.95 -1.40 -3.00
C ALA A 113 -9.35 -1.59 -1.54
N LYS A 114 -8.78 -2.60 -0.90
CA LYS A 114 -8.89 -2.80 0.55
C LYS A 114 -7.49 -2.86 1.17
N GLN A 115 -7.18 -1.93 2.09
CA GLN A 115 -6.03 -2.12 2.97
C GLN A 115 -6.47 -2.99 4.15
N VAL A 116 -5.82 -4.15 4.32
CA VAL A 116 -6.28 -5.22 5.23
C VAL A 116 -5.47 -5.26 6.53
N SER A 117 -5.08 -4.10 7.05
CA SER A 117 -4.54 -3.94 8.40
C SER A 117 -5.61 -4.30 9.46
N LYS A 118 -5.22 -4.33 10.74
CA LYS A 118 -6.15 -4.61 11.85
C LYS A 118 -7.40 -3.71 11.83
N ARG A 119 -7.27 -2.42 11.55
CA ARG A 119 -8.41 -1.48 11.39
C ARG A 119 -9.02 -1.59 10.00
N GLY A 120 -8.16 -1.62 8.99
CA GLY A 120 -8.52 -1.67 7.59
C GLY A 120 -9.24 -0.42 7.05
N GLY A 121 -9.41 -0.41 5.72
CA GLY A 121 -10.17 0.62 5.04
C GLY A 121 -10.35 0.32 3.56
N VAL A 122 -11.46 0.79 2.99
CA VAL A 122 -11.76 0.69 1.56
C VAL A 122 -11.42 2.02 0.89
N LEU A 123 -10.75 1.94 -0.25
CA LEU A 123 -10.35 3.09 -1.05
C LEU A 123 -10.92 2.94 -2.46
N TYR A 124 -11.49 4.03 -2.96
CA TYR A 124 -11.94 4.14 -4.35
C TYR A 124 -10.87 4.90 -5.12
N CYS A 125 -10.30 4.25 -6.11
CA CYS A 125 -9.07 4.63 -6.77
C CYS A 125 -9.32 4.93 -8.24
N LYS A 126 -8.62 5.95 -8.79
CA LYS A 126 -8.69 6.24 -10.23
C LYS A 126 -7.31 6.63 -10.74
N ASN A 127 -6.87 5.92 -11.78
CA ASN A 127 -5.65 6.24 -12.52
C ASN A 127 -5.91 7.34 -13.56
N LYS A 128 -5.16 8.45 -13.47
CA LYS A 128 -5.26 9.64 -14.31
C LYS A 128 -3.91 9.95 -14.97
N ASP A 129 -3.44 9.02 -15.79
CA ASP A 129 -2.17 9.12 -16.53
C ASP A 129 -0.96 9.50 -15.66
N THR A 130 -0.78 10.77 -15.31
CA THR A 130 0.33 11.26 -14.46
C THR A 130 -0.03 11.38 -12.98
N ARG A 131 -1.30 11.21 -12.62
CA ARG A 131 -1.82 11.39 -11.26
C ARG A 131 -2.76 10.26 -10.88
N VAL A 132 -2.96 10.10 -9.57
CA VAL A 132 -3.94 9.17 -9.01
C VAL A 132 -4.94 9.92 -8.14
N LEU A 133 -6.22 9.55 -8.24
CA LEU A 133 -7.25 10.01 -7.33
C LEU A 133 -7.58 8.92 -6.34
N ILE A 134 -7.64 9.29 -5.06
CA ILE A 134 -7.91 8.38 -3.95
C ILE A 134 -9.05 8.98 -3.13
N SER A 135 -10.10 8.21 -2.93
CA SER A 135 -11.26 8.59 -2.11
C SER A 135 -11.59 7.51 -1.09
N GLY A 136 -12.22 7.90 -0.02
CA GLY A 136 -12.72 7.02 1.02
C GLY A 136 -13.96 7.61 1.66
N LYS A 137 -14.62 6.83 2.53
CA LYS A 137 -15.76 7.32 3.32
C LYS A 137 -15.25 8.04 4.57
N ALA A 138 -15.89 9.14 4.93
CA ALA A 138 -15.65 9.89 6.15
C ALA A 138 -16.98 10.28 6.80
N VAL A 139 -16.97 10.42 8.11
CA VAL A 139 -18.12 10.87 8.90
C VAL A 139 -17.71 12.11 9.67
N LEU A 140 -18.54 13.16 9.63
CA LEU A 140 -18.34 14.35 10.46
C LEU A 140 -18.58 13.97 11.92
N TYR A 141 -17.52 14.04 12.73
CA TYR A 141 -17.58 13.72 14.16
C TYR A 141 -17.87 14.95 15.02
N MET A 142 -17.21 16.08 14.70
CA MET A 142 -17.34 17.31 15.50
C MET A 142 -17.17 18.55 14.61
N LYS A 143 -17.90 19.61 14.93
CA LYS A 143 -17.69 20.96 14.43
C LYS A 143 -17.44 21.88 15.62
N GLY A 144 -16.42 22.74 15.58
CA GLY A 144 -16.07 23.69 16.62
C GLY A 144 -15.65 25.04 16.05
N GLU A 145 -15.64 26.06 16.89
CA GLU A 145 -15.15 27.41 16.58
C GLU A 145 -13.96 27.71 17.51
N ILE A 146 -12.97 28.44 17.00
CA ILE A 146 -11.78 28.88 17.73
C ILE A 146 -11.76 30.39 17.65
N GLU A 147 -11.76 31.07 18.78
CA GLU A 147 -11.54 32.52 18.86
C GLU A 147 -10.02 32.77 18.91
N LEU A 148 -9.53 33.59 18.00
CA LEU A 148 -8.14 34.05 17.99
C LEU A 148 -8.09 35.44 18.60
N SER A 149 -7.41 35.57 19.72
CA SER A 149 -7.16 36.86 20.41
C SER A 149 -5.93 37.55 19.83
#